data_71e912e9beca923f4114c434b00b4b2b
#
_entry.id   71e912e9beca923f4114c434b00b4b2b
#
_cell.length_a   1.000
_cell.length_b   1.000
_cell.length_c   1.000
_cell.angle_alpha   90.00
_cell.angle_beta   90.00
_cell.angle_gamma   90.00
#
_symmetry.space_group_name_H-M   'P 1'
#
loop_
_entity.id
_entity.type
_entity.pdbx_description
1 polymer ?
#
loop_
_entity_poly.entity_id
_entity_poly.type
_entity_poly.pdbx_seq_one_letter_code
_entity_poly.pdbx_strand_id
1 'polypeptide(L)'
;IVMPLADGDAVKTKITGCYKGSCGSTGELCGVFQDTNIGTLSLNTACGVYGFLNNIVSTNEAVPIATKQEVKTGSAKIISTVDEKGPQYYDVRIVRICNNDSSSSKNMIIEITDSSLIEKTGGIIQGMSGSPIIQDGMLIGAVTHVFVNDPIRGYAVFADNMLKVSEALNAERLLEKAS
;
A
#
# COMPACT_ATOMS: atom_id res chain seq x y z
N ILE A 1 1.13 -16.24 2.83
CA ILE A 1 -0.04 -17.09 3.16
C ILE A 1 -1.21 -16.15 3.36
N VAL A 2 -2.24 -16.28 2.53
CA VAL A 2 -3.50 -15.57 2.74
C VAL A 2 -4.24 -16.30 3.87
N MET A 3 -4.39 -15.63 5.02
CA MET A 3 -5.20 -16.16 6.11
C MET A 3 -6.64 -15.68 5.94
N PRO A 4 -7.64 -16.57 6.09
CA PRO A 4 -9.02 -16.12 6.08
C PRO A 4 -9.24 -15.13 7.21
N LEU A 5 -9.91 -14.02 6.90
CA LEU A 5 -10.30 -13.00 7.85
C LEU A 5 -11.78 -13.21 8.14
N ALA A 6 -12.11 -13.60 9.35
CA ALA A 6 -13.51 -13.76 9.77
C ALA A 6 -14.11 -12.41 10.19
N ASP A 7 -13.30 -11.59 10.88
CA ASP A 7 -13.70 -10.30 11.44
C ASP A 7 -12.47 -9.48 11.81
N GLY A 8 -12.55 -8.17 11.71
CA GLY A 8 -11.44 -7.28 12.05
C GLY A 8 -11.83 -5.81 12.08
N ASP A 9 -11.12 -5.05 12.91
CA ASP A 9 -11.29 -3.61 13.02
C ASP A 9 -10.17 -2.85 12.31
N ALA A 10 -10.52 -1.77 11.63
CA ALA A 10 -9.58 -0.76 11.18
C ALA A 10 -9.52 0.35 12.23
N VAL A 11 -8.35 0.56 12.84
CA VAL A 11 -8.14 1.57 13.87
C VAL A 11 -7.10 2.60 13.43
N LYS A 12 -7.23 3.82 13.91
CA LYS A 12 -6.21 4.84 13.70
C LYS A 12 -4.91 4.45 14.39
N THR A 13 -3.79 4.71 13.72
CA THR A 13 -2.45 4.50 14.27
C THR A 13 -1.65 5.80 14.17
N LYS A 14 -0.92 6.14 15.22
CA LYS A 14 0.06 7.23 15.22
C LYS A 14 1.44 6.62 15.04
N ILE A 15 2.11 6.92 13.94
CA ILE A 15 3.51 6.53 13.72
C ILE A 15 4.42 7.44 14.55
N THR A 16 5.32 6.82 15.31
CA THR A 16 6.27 7.51 16.21
C THR A 16 7.70 7.47 15.69
N GLY A 17 7.98 6.61 14.72
CA GLY A 17 9.31 6.44 14.11
C GLY A 17 9.46 5.11 13.42
N CYS A 18 10.69 4.69 13.22
CA CYS A 18 11.01 3.40 12.60
C CYS A 18 12.35 2.82 13.08
N TYR A 19 12.48 1.51 13.02
CA TYR A 19 13.76 0.83 13.03
C TYR A 19 14.26 0.69 11.60
N LYS A 20 15.51 1.14 11.37
CA LYS A 20 16.12 1.16 10.05
C LYS A 20 16.42 -0.27 9.58
N GLY A 21 16.06 -0.55 8.32
CA GLY A 21 16.43 -1.79 7.65
C GLY A 21 17.86 -1.76 7.10
N SER A 22 18.40 -2.95 6.82
CA SER A 22 19.69 -3.15 6.16
C SER A 22 19.65 -4.41 5.31
N CYS A 23 20.67 -4.65 4.49
CA CYS A 23 20.78 -5.89 3.72
C CYS A 23 20.70 -7.11 4.66
N GLY A 24 19.77 -8.02 4.38
CA GLY A 24 19.52 -9.21 5.19
C GLY A 24 18.64 -9.00 6.42
N SER A 25 18.24 -7.76 6.74
CA SER A 25 17.38 -7.46 7.88
C SER A 25 16.38 -6.38 7.52
N THR A 26 15.11 -6.71 7.55
CA THR A 26 14.03 -5.71 7.33
C THR A 26 13.88 -4.84 8.57
N GLY A 27 13.78 -3.51 8.34
CA GLY A 27 13.33 -2.60 9.39
C GLY A 27 11.81 -2.65 9.57
N GLU A 28 11.29 -1.85 10.50
CA GLU A 28 9.85 -1.77 10.75
C GLU A 28 9.44 -0.37 11.20
N LEU A 29 8.18 0.00 10.93
CA LEU A 29 7.55 1.20 11.47
C LEU A 29 7.17 0.97 12.94
N CYS A 30 7.40 1.99 13.77
CA CYS A 30 6.94 2.02 15.15
C CYS A 30 5.72 2.92 15.25
N GLY A 31 4.69 2.45 15.95
CA GLY A 31 3.46 3.21 16.12
C GLY A 31 2.64 2.75 17.31
N VAL A 32 1.65 3.56 17.65
CA VAL A 32 0.70 3.30 18.73
C VAL A 32 -0.70 3.27 18.15
N PHE A 33 -1.45 2.22 18.45
CA PHE A 33 -2.87 2.17 18.12
C PHE A 33 -3.64 3.20 18.96
N GLN A 34 -4.58 3.86 18.33
CA GLN A 34 -5.51 4.77 18.99
C GLN A 34 -6.85 4.06 19.16
N ASP A 35 -7.62 4.43 20.20
CA ASP A 35 -8.94 3.84 20.48
C ASP A 35 -10.04 4.25 19.47
N THR A 36 -9.65 4.79 18.33
CA THR A 36 -10.60 5.24 17.30
C THR A 36 -10.75 4.17 16.23
N ASN A 37 -11.87 3.45 16.28
CA ASN A 37 -12.29 2.57 15.19
C ASN A 37 -12.75 3.41 13.99
N ILE A 38 -12.16 3.17 12.83
CA ILE A 38 -12.46 3.88 11.58
C ILE A 38 -13.14 2.99 10.54
N GLY A 39 -13.34 1.70 10.84
CA GLY A 39 -13.99 0.77 9.92
C GLY A 39 -13.85 -0.68 10.33
N THR A 40 -14.40 -1.55 9.51
CA THR A 40 -14.33 -3.01 9.65
C THR A 40 -13.59 -3.63 8.48
N LEU A 41 -12.79 -4.65 8.75
CA LEU A 41 -12.11 -5.47 7.73
C LEU A 41 -12.94 -6.71 7.45
N SER A 42 -13.13 -7.06 6.18
CA SER A 42 -14.01 -8.15 5.75
C SER A 42 -13.31 -9.19 4.88
N LEU A 43 -12.21 -8.83 4.24
CA LEU A 43 -11.56 -9.70 3.27
C LEU A 43 -10.04 -9.52 3.29
N ASN A 44 -9.31 -10.64 3.30
CA ASN A 44 -7.85 -10.67 3.13
C ASN A 44 -7.50 -11.49 1.90
N THR A 45 -6.80 -10.86 0.96
CA THR A 45 -6.42 -11.46 -0.33
C THR A 45 -4.93 -11.31 -0.59
N ALA A 46 -4.46 -11.89 -1.68
CA ALA A 46 -3.09 -11.66 -2.15
C ALA A 46 -2.83 -10.20 -2.59
N CYS A 47 -3.89 -9.44 -2.93
CA CYS A 47 -3.79 -8.02 -3.32
C CYS A 47 -3.86 -7.05 -2.14
N GLY A 48 -4.17 -7.52 -0.94
CA GLY A 48 -4.31 -6.69 0.25
C GLY A 48 -5.50 -7.05 1.12
N VAL A 49 -5.75 -6.22 2.11
CA VAL A 49 -6.88 -6.33 3.05
C VAL A 49 -7.94 -5.30 2.67
N TYR A 50 -9.20 -5.71 2.70
CA TYR A 50 -10.35 -4.90 2.28
C TYR A 50 -11.41 -4.87 3.36
N GLY A 51 -12.17 -3.77 3.38
CA GLY A 51 -13.22 -3.57 4.36
C GLY A 51 -14.01 -2.29 4.09
N PHE A 52 -14.76 -1.86 5.08
CA PHE A 52 -15.64 -0.72 4.98
C PHE A 52 -15.27 0.33 6.03
N LEU A 53 -15.03 1.56 5.58
CA LEU A 53 -14.73 2.67 6.47
C LEU A 53 -16.00 3.33 6.98
N ASN A 54 -15.98 3.76 8.25
CA ASN A 54 -17.08 4.45 8.91
C ASN A 54 -16.98 5.95 8.62
N ASN A 55 -17.90 6.51 7.84
CA ASN A 55 -18.14 7.96 7.68
C ASN A 55 -16.87 8.82 7.53
N ILE A 56 -15.87 8.35 6.79
CA ILE A 56 -14.68 9.16 6.53
C ILE A 56 -15.02 10.19 5.47
N VAL A 57 -15.11 11.44 5.87
CA VAL A 57 -15.14 12.58 4.94
C VAL A 57 -13.69 12.93 4.64
N SER A 58 -13.21 12.56 3.45
CA SER A 58 -11.93 13.06 2.97
C SER A 58 -12.08 14.51 2.51
N THR A 59 -11.20 15.37 3.00
CA THR A 59 -11.06 16.75 2.50
C THR A 59 -10.07 16.86 1.34
N ASN A 60 -9.39 15.76 1.01
CA ASN A 60 -8.43 15.71 -0.08
C ASN A 60 -9.14 15.54 -1.43
N GLU A 61 -8.54 16.08 -2.48
CA GLU A 61 -9.01 15.86 -3.84
C GLU A 61 -8.91 14.37 -4.22
N ALA A 62 -9.88 13.91 -5.03
CA ALA A 62 -9.87 12.56 -5.54
C ALA A 62 -8.73 12.40 -6.56
N VAL A 63 -7.99 11.30 -6.45
CA VAL A 63 -6.93 10.94 -7.39
C VAL A 63 -7.45 9.88 -8.34
N PRO A 64 -7.34 10.06 -9.68
CA PRO A 64 -7.76 9.05 -10.64
C PRO A 64 -6.93 7.78 -10.50
N ILE A 65 -7.57 6.63 -10.73
CA ILE A 65 -6.89 5.33 -10.74
C ILE A 65 -6.47 5.00 -12.17
N ALA A 66 -5.20 4.69 -12.36
CA ALA A 66 -4.67 4.24 -13.64
C ALA A 66 -5.05 2.78 -13.91
N THR A 67 -5.37 2.48 -15.15
CA THR A 67 -5.42 1.10 -15.65
C THR A 67 -3.99 0.52 -15.71
N LYS A 68 -3.85 -0.81 -15.70
CA LYS A 68 -2.53 -1.46 -15.81
C LYS A 68 -1.78 -1.12 -17.10
N GLN A 69 -2.48 -0.73 -18.16
CA GLN A 69 -1.90 -0.33 -19.47
C GLN A 69 -1.29 1.09 -19.44
N GLU A 70 -1.74 1.95 -18.53
CA GLU A 70 -1.23 3.32 -18.38
C GLU A 70 0.02 3.39 -17.52
N VAL A 71 0.30 2.35 -16.74
CA VAL A 71 1.50 2.28 -15.89
C VAL A 71 2.76 2.15 -16.76
N LYS A 72 3.77 2.97 -16.47
CA LYS A 72 5.04 3.01 -17.21
C LYS A 72 6.23 2.80 -16.27
N THR A 73 7.32 2.27 -16.82
CA THR A 73 8.62 2.34 -16.13
C THR A 73 9.09 3.80 -16.07
N GLY A 74 9.81 4.16 -15.02
CA GLY A 74 10.29 5.54 -14.83
C GLY A 74 9.93 6.11 -13.46
N SER A 75 9.97 7.42 -13.35
CA SER A 75 9.74 8.15 -12.10
C SER A 75 8.31 8.01 -11.60
N ALA A 76 8.17 7.90 -10.28
CA ALA A 76 6.91 7.90 -9.56
C ALA A 76 7.16 8.37 -8.12
N LYS A 77 6.12 8.48 -7.32
CA LYS A 77 6.21 8.82 -5.90
C LYS A 77 5.42 7.81 -5.07
N ILE A 78 5.92 7.47 -3.89
CA ILE A 78 5.11 6.82 -2.85
C ILE A 78 4.68 7.84 -1.81
N ILE A 79 3.52 7.59 -1.19
CA ILE A 79 3.09 8.35 -0.02
C ILE A 79 3.22 7.40 1.18
N SER A 80 4.03 7.77 2.15
CA SER A 80 4.23 6.95 3.34
C SER A 80 4.41 7.81 4.57
N THR A 81 4.00 7.29 5.72
CA THR A 81 4.27 7.90 7.04
C THR A 81 5.36 7.10 7.72
N VAL A 82 6.53 7.69 7.90
CA VAL A 82 7.70 7.03 8.51
C VAL A 82 8.15 7.70 9.81
N ASP A 83 7.52 8.82 10.16
CA ASP A 83 7.75 9.56 11.41
C ASP A 83 6.49 10.34 11.83
N GLU A 84 6.61 11.16 12.87
CA GLU A 84 5.51 11.96 13.42
C GLU A 84 5.00 13.09 12.51
N LYS A 85 5.70 13.39 11.40
CA LYS A 85 5.30 14.45 10.46
C LYS A 85 4.08 14.07 9.62
N GLY A 86 3.64 12.82 9.69
CA GLY A 86 2.52 12.31 8.90
C GLY A 86 2.91 11.89 7.48
N PRO A 87 1.93 11.74 6.59
CA PRO A 87 2.17 11.29 5.22
C PRO A 87 3.07 12.25 4.44
N GLN A 88 4.11 11.70 3.81
CA GLN A 88 5.05 12.43 2.97
C GLN A 88 5.19 11.74 1.61
N TYR A 89 5.50 12.53 0.58
CA TYR A 89 5.84 12.01 -0.74
C TYR A 89 7.34 11.71 -0.81
N TYR A 90 7.69 10.52 -1.31
CA TYR A 90 9.06 10.09 -1.53
C TYR A 90 9.25 9.64 -2.96
N ASP A 91 10.39 9.98 -3.56
CA ASP A 91 10.70 9.63 -4.93
C ASP A 91 11.05 8.15 -5.06
N VAL A 92 10.44 7.53 -6.06
CA VAL A 92 10.69 6.13 -6.43
C VAL A 92 10.80 6.00 -7.96
N ARG A 93 11.31 4.89 -8.41
CA ARG A 93 11.33 4.51 -9.82
C ARG A 93 10.63 3.17 -10.01
N ILE A 94 9.75 3.09 -10.99
CA ILE A 94 9.22 1.83 -11.50
C ILE A 94 10.30 1.20 -12.39
N VAL A 95 10.95 0.16 -11.89
CA VAL A 95 12.07 -0.49 -12.57
C VAL A 95 11.57 -1.47 -13.62
N ARG A 96 10.51 -2.20 -13.29
CA ARG A 96 9.94 -3.24 -14.14
C ARG A 96 8.45 -3.40 -13.90
N ILE A 97 7.72 -3.67 -14.97
CA ILE A 97 6.31 -4.06 -14.96
C ILE A 97 6.24 -5.55 -15.30
N CYS A 98 5.57 -6.31 -14.44
CA CYS A 98 5.36 -7.74 -14.58
C CYS A 98 3.89 -7.97 -14.95
N ASN A 99 3.61 -8.11 -16.24
CA ASN A 99 2.24 -8.32 -16.76
C ASN A 99 1.76 -9.78 -16.56
N ASN A 100 2.36 -10.51 -15.63
CA ASN A 100 1.96 -11.89 -15.38
C ASN A 100 0.75 -11.92 -14.45
N ASP A 101 -0.41 -12.26 -14.97
CA ASP A 101 -1.68 -12.37 -14.23
C ASP A 101 -1.65 -13.46 -13.14
N SER A 102 -0.63 -14.33 -13.14
CA SER A 102 -0.46 -15.41 -12.16
C SER A 102 -0.04 -14.93 -10.77
N SER A 103 0.43 -13.67 -10.62
CA SER A 103 0.82 -13.10 -9.34
C SER A 103 0.07 -11.79 -9.09
N SER A 104 -0.98 -11.86 -8.31
CA SER A 104 -1.83 -10.71 -8.00
C SER A 104 -1.13 -9.60 -7.19
N SER A 105 -0.03 -9.90 -6.48
CA SER A 105 0.64 -8.96 -5.56
C SER A 105 2.04 -8.49 -6.00
N LYS A 106 2.55 -8.96 -7.15
CA LYS A 106 3.92 -8.70 -7.64
C LYS A 106 3.91 -8.21 -9.08
N ASN A 107 3.14 -7.15 -9.34
CA ASN A 107 2.93 -6.63 -10.69
C ASN A 107 4.00 -5.63 -11.12
N MET A 108 4.68 -5.00 -10.17
CA MET A 108 5.75 -4.04 -10.43
C MET A 108 6.95 -4.31 -9.53
N ILE A 109 8.14 -4.00 -10.02
CA ILE A 109 9.33 -3.84 -9.20
C ILE A 109 9.60 -2.35 -9.10
N ILE A 110 9.68 -1.85 -7.86
CA ILE A 110 9.97 -0.46 -7.54
C ILE A 110 11.33 -0.34 -6.87
N GLU A 111 11.96 0.81 -7.00
CA GLU A 111 13.21 1.19 -6.35
C GLU A 111 13.03 2.55 -5.69
N ILE A 112 13.35 2.66 -4.41
CA ILE A 112 13.41 3.94 -3.70
C ILE A 112 14.61 4.73 -4.24
N THR A 113 14.35 5.95 -4.69
CA THR A 113 15.39 6.88 -5.17
C THR A 113 15.54 8.10 -4.25
N ASP A 114 14.61 8.28 -3.32
CA ASP A 114 14.63 9.35 -2.34
C ASP A 114 15.71 9.12 -1.28
N SER A 115 16.74 9.99 -1.28
CA SER A 115 17.88 9.87 -0.36
C SER A 115 17.47 10.07 1.10
N SER A 116 16.48 10.92 1.37
CA SER A 116 16.02 11.18 2.74
C SER A 116 15.29 9.97 3.33
N LEU A 117 14.50 9.27 2.53
CA LEU A 117 13.86 8.03 2.93
C LEU A 117 14.89 6.92 3.16
N ILE A 118 15.85 6.75 2.23
CA ILE A 118 16.93 5.75 2.37
C ILE A 118 17.77 6.02 3.64
N GLU A 119 18.12 7.27 3.89
CA GLU A 119 18.85 7.63 5.10
C GLU A 119 18.08 7.27 6.37
N LYS A 120 16.79 7.53 6.40
CA LYS A 120 15.92 7.30 7.55
C LYS A 120 15.57 5.82 7.76
N THR A 121 15.09 5.14 6.73
CA THR A 121 14.53 3.79 6.83
C THR A 121 15.44 2.68 6.29
N GLY A 122 16.48 3.01 5.52
CA GLY A 122 17.33 2.05 4.80
C GLY A 122 16.68 1.47 3.55
N GLY A 123 15.47 1.89 3.20
CA GLY A 123 14.67 1.40 2.08
C GLY A 123 13.22 1.12 2.47
N ILE A 124 12.61 0.12 1.86
CA ILE A 124 11.26 -0.36 2.19
C ILE A 124 11.33 -1.18 3.47
N ILE A 125 10.55 -0.81 4.48
CA ILE A 125 10.51 -1.48 5.78
C ILE A 125 9.11 -2.03 6.08
N GLN A 126 9.00 -2.91 7.05
CA GLN A 126 7.70 -3.44 7.50
C GLN A 126 6.78 -2.30 7.96
N GLY A 127 5.51 -2.38 7.60
CA GLY A 127 4.54 -1.31 7.82
C GLY A 127 4.37 -0.35 6.63
N MET A 128 5.31 -0.32 5.67
CA MET A 128 5.14 0.46 4.43
C MET A 128 4.27 -0.25 3.38
N SER A 129 3.92 -1.51 3.58
CA SER A 129 2.96 -2.21 2.70
C SER A 129 1.62 -1.47 2.68
N GLY A 130 1.06 -1.26 1.48
CA GLY A 130 -0.13 -0.43 1.27
C GLY A 130 0.18 1.05 0.97
N SER A 131 1.44 1.52 1.09
CA SER A 131 1.82 2.87 0.66
C SER A 131 1.44 3.08 -0.81
N PRO A 132 0.56 4.06 -1.12
CA PRO A 132 0.11 4.29 -2.50
C PRO A 132 1.25 4.82 -3.38
N ILE A 133 1.21 4.44 -4.64
CA ILE A 133 2.19 4.85 -5.66
C ILE A 133 1.48 5.74 -6.67
N ILE A 134 2.01 6.95 -6.84
CA ILE A 134 1.49 7.97 -7.74
C ILE A 134 2.47 8.17 -8.90
N GLN A 135 1.94 8.10 -10.13
CA GLN A 135 2.67 8.39 -11.37
C GLN A 135 1.79 9.28 -12.25
N ASP A 136 2.33 10.37 -12.76
CA ASP A 136 1.63 11.33 -13.64
C ASP A 136 0.27 11.81 -13.06
N GLY A 137 0.19 11.96 -11.73
CA GLY A 137 -1.03 12.39 -11.02
C GLY A 137 -2.07 11.30 -10.81
N MET A 138 -1.81 10.05 -11.18
CA MET A 138 -2.72 8.92 -11.05
C MET A 138 -2.20 7.91 -10.00
N LEU A 139 -3.12 7.27 -9.28
CA LEU A 139 -2.83 6.12 -8.42
C LEU A 139 -2.59 4.89 -9.30
N ILE A 140 -1.34 4.43 -9.36
CA ILE A 140 -0.95 3.26 -10.16
C ILE A 140 -0.90 1.96 -9.38
N GLY A 141 -0.79 2.02 -8.05
CA GLY A 141 -0.68 0.83 -7.21
C GLY A 141 -0.29 1.12 -5.77
N ALA A 142 0.13 0.06 -5.09
CA ALA A 142 0.61 0.14 -3.71
C ALA A 142 1.80 -0.80 -3.49
N VAL A 143 2.69 -0.40 -2.58
CA VAL A 143 3.83 -1.21 -2.13
C VAL A 143 3.33 -2.50 -1.45
N THR A 144 3.97 -3.63 -1.71
CA THR A 144 3.58 -4.92 -1.09
C THR A 144 4.71 -5.61 -0.33
N HIS A 145 5.85 -5.88 -0.95
CA HIS A 145 6.92 -6.66 -0.36
C HIS A 145 8.28 -6.00 -0.61
N VAL A 146 9.17 -6.09 0.36
CA VAL A 146 10.58 -5.68 0.24
C VAL A 146 11.45 -6.85 -0.22
N PHE A 147 12.55 -6.55 -0.92
CA PHE A 147 13.62 -7.51 -1.16
C PHE A 147 14.57 -7.50 0.03
N VAL A 148 14.58 -8.56 0.82
CA VAL A 148 15.33 -8.61 2.09
C VAL A 148 16.83 -8.32 1.89
N ASN A 149 17.41 -8.78 0.77
CA ASN A 149 18.82 -8.56 0.44
C ASN A 149 19.09 -7.26 -0.33
N ASP A 150 18.04 -6.53 -0.70
CA ASP A 150 18.13 -5.25 -1.40
C ASP A 150 16.94 -4.35 -0.99
N PRO A 151 16.96 -3.81 0.24
CA PRO A 151 15.79 -3.15 0.83
C PRO A 151 15.36 -1.85 0.12
N ILE A 152 16.19 -1.28 -0.76
CA ILE A 152 15.76 -0.17 -1.60
C ILE A 152 14.82 -0.61 -2.71
N ARG A 153 14.69 -1.92 -2.97
CA ARG A 153 13.77 -2.49 -3.96
C ARG A 153 12.68 -3.33 -3.32
N GLY A 154 11.57 -3.42 -4.04
CA GLY A 154 10.44 -4.24 -3.64
C GLY A 154 9.42 -4.43 -4.74
N TYR A 155 8.39 -5.18 -4.40
CA TYR A 155 7.23 -5.38 -5.26
C TYR A 155 6.11 -4.40 -4.93
N ALA A 156 5.27 -4.18 -5.95
CA ALA A 156 4.03 -3.45 -5.80
C ALA A 156 2.90 -4.12 -6.60
N VAL A 157 1.67 -3.89 -6.18
CA VAL A 157 0.45 -4.34 -6.83
C VAL A 157 -0.15 -3.21 -7.66
N PHE A 158 -0.83 -3.52 -8.78
CA PHE A 158 -1.59 -2.52 -9.53
C PHE A 158 -2.84 -2.07 -8.77
N ALA A 159 -3.14 -0.77 -8.84
CA ALA A 159 -4.39 -0.20 -8.31
C ALA A 159 -5.63 -0.81 -9.00
N ASP A 160 -5.56 -1.08 -10.30
CA ASP A 160 -6.60 -1.78 -11.08
C ASP A 160 -6.98 -3.15 -10.47
N ASN A 161 -6.00 -3.93 -10.01
CA ASN A 161 -6.25 -5.21 -9.34
C ASN A 161 -6.94 -5.01 -7.97
N MET A 162 -6.51 -3.98 -7.22
CA MET A 162 -7.12 -3.65 -5.93
C MET A 162 -8.57 -3.17 -6.09
N LEU A 163 -8.82 -2.34 -7.10
CA LEU A 163 -10.15 -1.80 -7.41
C LEU A 163 -11.14 -2.94 -7.71
N LYS A 164 -10.76 -3.91 -8.56
CA LYS A 164 -11.62 -5.06 -8.90
C LYS A 164 -12.06 -5.85 -7.67
N VAL A 165 -11.15 -6.07 -6.72
CA VAL A 165 -11.49 -6.76 -5.46
C VAL A 165 -12.44 -5.93 -4.61
N SER A 166 -12.22 -4.61 -4.53
CA SER A 166 -13.08 -3.68 -3.80
C SER A 166 -14.48 -3.61 -4.39
N GLU A 167 -14.61 -3.58 -5.71
CA GLU A 167 -15.89 -3.57 -6.41
C GLU A 167 -16.67 -4.87 -6.19
N ALA A 168 -16.00 -6.04 -6.26
CA ALA A 168 -16.62 -7.33 -5.99
C ALA A 168 -17.17 -7.41 -4.56
N LEU A 169 -16.37 -6.99 -3.56
CA LEU A 169 -16.79 -6.94 -2.16
C LEU A 169 -18.00 -6.01 -1.95
N ASN A 170 -18.03 -4.87 -2.62
CA ASN A 170 -19.16 -3.93 -2.56
C ASN A 170 -20.44 -4.54 -3.17
N ALA A 171 -20.33 -5.26 -4.29
CA ALA A 171 -21.45 -5.90 -4.94
C ALA A 171 -22.06 -7.00 -4.05
N GLU A 172 -21.24 -7.83 -3.42
CA GLU A 172 -21.70 -8.85 -2.46
C GLU A 172 -22.49 -8.23 -1.30
N ARG A 173 -21.96 -7.17 -0.68
CA ARG A 173 -22.64 -6.47 0.42
C ARG A 173 -23.99 -5.88 0.02
N LEU A 174 -24.11 -5.37 -1.22
CA LEU A 174 -25.38 -4.83 -1.70
C LEU A 174 -26.44 -5.93 -1.88
N LEU A 175 -26.04 -7.13 -2.33
CA LEU A 175 -26.92 -8.28 -2.46
C LEU A 175 -27.39 -8.78 -1.10
N GLU A 176 -26.52 -8.88 -0.11
CA GLU A 176 -26.86 -9.28 1.26
C GLU A 176 -27.87 -8.33 1.93
N LYS A 177 -27.78 -7.03 1.66
CA LYS A 177 -28.73 -6.03 2.20
C LYS A 177 -30.10 -6.03 1.51
N ALA A 178 -30.17 -6.61 0.32
CA ALA A 178 -31.40 -6.69 -0.48
C ALA A 178 -32.19 -8.00 -0.25
N SER A 179 -31.60 -8.97 0.49
CA SER A 179 -32.19 -10.26 0.85
C SER A 179 -32.77 -10.23 2.25
#